data_f5088d65715436c12ece44ae2410bd02
#
_entry.id   f5088d65715436c12ece44ae2410bd02
#
_cell.length_a   1.000
_cell.length_b   1.000
_cell.length_c   1.000
_cell.angle_alpha   90.00
_cell.angle_beta   90.00
_cell.angle_gamma   90.00
#
_symmetry.space_group_name_H-M   'P 1'
#
loop_
_entity.id
_entity.type
_entity.pdbx_description
1 polymer ?
#
loop_
_entity_poly.entity_id
_entity_poly.type
_entity_poly.pdbx_seq_one_letter_code
_entity_poly.pdbx_strand_id
1 'polypeptide(L)'
;LDLVSQQDVHSQEVLRRQLAALGITATQATISRDIKELGLVKRAADGAYQAGQDMTRSQLATGDRVRRAVADCLRRAERVQQLLVLTTDPGHAQSLALAVDQAGWPEVVGTVAGDDTILVVTRTERNAISLQRRVEQWAKA
;
A
#
# COMPACT_ATOMS: atom_id res chain seq x y z
N LEU A 1 -4.82 -12.59 11.83
CA LEU A 1 -5.90 -11.58 11.85
C LEU A 1 -7.21 -12.14 12.41
N ASP A 2 -7.58 -13.38 12.10
CA ASP A 2 -8.84 -13.98 12.57
C ASP A 2 -8.93 -14.06 14.09
N LEU A 3 -7.83 -14.39 14.78
CA LEU A 3 -7.77 -14.39 16.24
C LEU A 3 -8.00 -13.02 16.85
N VAL A 4 -7.43 -11.99 16.25
CA VAL A 4 -7.57 -10.60 16.72
C VAL A 4 -8.97 -10.07 16.48
N SER A 5 -9.64 -10.56 15.44
CA SER A 5 -11.02 -10.18 15.10
C SER A 5 -12.08 -10.90 15.97
N GLN A 6 -11.75 -12.10 16.45
CA GLN A 6 -12.69 -12.94 17.21
C GLN A 6 -12.58 -12.75 18.74
N GLN A 7 -11.40 -12.36 19.22
CA GLN A 7 -11.12 -12.23 20.65
C GLN A 7 -10.25 -11.01 20.94
N ASP A 8 -10.45 -10.41 22.10
CA ASP A 8 -9.62 -9.33 22.58
C ASP A 8 -8.24 -9.85 23.00
N VAL A 9 -7.22 -9.45 22.23
CA VAL A 9 -5.83 -9.84 22.48
C VAL A 9 -5.10 -8.64 23.10
N HIS A 10 -4.73 -8.75 24.37
CA HIS A 10 -4.15 -7.64 25.14
C HIS A 10 -2.63 -7.59 25.09
N SER A 11 -1.96 -8.68 24.75
CA SER A 11 -0.51 -8.73 24.69
C SER A 11 0.01 -9.74 23.67
N GLN A 12 1.28 -9.59 23.29
CA GLN A 12 1.95 -10.57 22.40
C GLN A 12 2.03 -11.95 23.06
N GLU A 13 2.15 -12.01 24.39
CA GLU A 13 2.18 -13.26 25.15
C GLU A 13 0.83 -14.02 25.04
N VAL A 14 -0.29 -13.31 25.18
CA VAL A 14 -1.62 -13.89 25.00
C VAL A 14 -1.82 -14.38 23.58
N LEU A 15 -1.40 -13.61 22.58
CA LEU A 15 -1.46 -14.00 21.17
C LEU A 15 -0.64 -15.28 20.93
N ARG A 16 0.57 -15.36 21.49
CA ARG A 16 1.43 -16.53 21.39
C ARG A 16 0.77 -17.78 21.97
N ARG A 17 0.13 -17.65 23.15
CA ARG A 17 -0.59 -18.75 23.82
C ARG A 17 -1.79 -19.23 22.99
N GLN A 18 -2.55 -18.31 22.45
CA GLN A 18 -3.69 -18.64 21.60
C GLN A 18 -3.27 -19.34 20.30
N LEU A 19 -2.20 -18.90 19.69
CA LEU A 19 -1.63 -19.57 18.51
C LEU A 19 -1.12 -20.98 18.84
N ALA A 20 -0.46 -21.16 19.98
CA ALA A 20 0.00 -22.46 20.45
C ALA A 20 -1.18 -23.41 20.70
N ALA A 21 -2.30 -22.92 21.23
CA ALA A 21 -3.52 -23.71 21.44
C ALA A 21 -4.14 -24.18 20.12
N LEU A 22 -3.91 -23.47 19.01
CA LEU A 22 -4.32 -23.85 17.65
C LEU A 22 -3.28 -24.72 16.92
N GLY A 23 -2.21 -25.13 17.60
CA GLY A 23 -1.12 -25.92 17.02
C GLY A 23 -0.11 -25.12 16.22
N ILE A 24 -0.13 -23.78 16.34
CA ILE A 24 0.82 -22.88 15.67
C ILE A 24 1.86 -22.43 16.69
N THR A 25 3.13 -22.82 16.47
CA THR A 25 4.24 -22.37 17.32
C THR A 25 4.93 -21.16 16.67
N ALA A 26 4.98 -20.04 17.39
CA ALA A 26 5.67 -18.83 16.96
C ALA A 26 6.52 -18.25 18.09
N THR A 27 7.68 -17.70 17.75
CA THR A 27 8.51 -16.96 18.72
C THR A 27 7.96 -15.55 18.93
N GLN A 28 8.29 -14.92 20.05
CA GLN A 28 7.90 -13.53 20.33
C GLN A 28 8.42 -12.57 19.24
N ALA A 29 9.63 -12.79 18.73
CA ALA A 29 10.19 -11.98 17.65
C ALA A 29 9.37 -12.09 16.36
N THR A 30 8.91 -13.29 16.01
CA THR A 30 8.05 -13.54 14.85
C THR A 30 6.71 -12.85 15.02
N ILE A 31 6.06 -12.97 16.18
CA ILE A 31 4.79 -12.31 16.50
C ILE A 31 4.93 -10.79 16.44
N SER A 32 6.00 -10.24 17.00
CA SER A 32 6.25 -8.80 16.97
C SER A 32 6.43 -8.27 15.55
N ARG A 33 7.10 -9.04 14.69
CA ARG A 33 7.24 -8.72 13.27
C ARG A 33 5.90 -8.76 12.55
N ASP A 34 5.13 -9.83 12.77
CA ASP A 34 3.81 -10.02 12.15
C ASP A 34 2.83 -8.92 12.57
N ILE A 35 2.86 -8.47 13.82
CA ILE A 35 2.05 -7.34 14.30
C ILE A 35 2.36 -6.07 13.51
N LYS A 36 3.62 -5.79 13.23
CA LYS A 36 4.03 -4.63 12.43
C LYS A 36 3.61 -4.77 10.96
N GLU A 37 3.83 -5.93 10.37
CA GLU A 37 3.48 -6.19 8.96
C GLU A 37 1.97 -6.15 8.72
N LEU A 38 1.17 -6.65 9.66
CA LEU A 38 -0.29 -6.63 9.59
C LEU A 38 -0.90 -5.29 10.02
N GLY A 39 -0.10 -4.34 10.51
CA GLY A 39 -0.59 -3.04 10.94
C GLY A 39 -1.49 -3.10 12.16
N LEU A 40 -1.29 -4.07 13.06
CA LEU A 40 -2.04 -4.17 14.30
C LEU A 40 -1.58 -3.10 15.29
N VAL A 41 -2.52 -2.41 15.90
CA VAL A 41 -2.25 -1.38 16.91
C VAL A 41 -2.98 -1.71 18.22
N LYS A 42 -2.42 -1.26 19.35
CA LYS A 42 -3.09 -1.36 20.63
C LYS A 42 -4.19 -0.32 20.77
N ARG A 43 -5.37 -0.75 21.21
CA ARG A 43 -6.42 0.20 21.59
C ARG A 43 -6.01 0.95 22.85
N ALA A 44 -6.23 2.26 22.86
CA ALA A 44 -5.94 3.10 24.01
C ALA A 44 -6.87 2.81 25.21
N ALA A 45 -8.09 2.31 24.95
CA ALA A 45 -9.10 2.06 25.98
C ALA A 45 -8.78 0.86 26.88
N ASP A 46 -8.28 -0.25 26.31
CA ASP A 46 -8.07 -1.50 27.03
C ASP A 46 -6.75 -2.20 26.68
N GLY A 47 -5.95 -1.64 25.78
CA GLY A 47 -4.67 -2.18 25.34
C GLY A 47 -4.75 -3.42 24.46
N ALA A 48 -5.94 -3.83 24.00
CA ALA A 48 -6.09 -4.95 23.08
C ALA A 48 -5.57 -4.61 21.69
N TYR A 49 -5.02 -5.60 20.98
CA TYR A 49 -4.62 -5.43 19.60
C TYR A 49 -5.84 -5.45 18.66
N GLN A 50 -5.86 -4.56 17.70
CA GLN A 50 -6.87 -4.52 16.65
C GLN A 50 -6.22 -4.21 15.30
N ALA A 51 -6.87 -4.62 14.21
CA ALA A 51 -6.48 -4.14 12.89
C ALA A 51 -6.64 -2.61 12.87
N GLY A 52 -5.57 -1.92 12.48
CA GLY A 52 -5.56 -0.46 12.50
C GLY A 52 -6.59 0.11 11.54
N GLN A 53 -7.72 0.56 12.05
CA GLN A 53 -8.74 1.23 11.23
C GLN A 53 -8.17 2.48 10.54
N ASP A 54 -7.21 3.12 11.18
CA ASP A 54 -6.52 4.27 10.60
C ASP A 54 -5.65 3.88 9.40
N MET A 55 -5.11 2.66 9.36
CA MET A 55 -4.38 2.19 8.17
C MET A 55 -5.32 1.94 6.99
N THR A 56 -6.50 1.38 7.21
CA THR A 56 -7.49 1.18 6.16
C THR A 56 -7.99 2.53 5.61
N ARG A 57 -8.27 3.48 6.49
CA ARG A 57 -8.61 4.86 6.10
C ARG A 57 -7.46 5.55 5.38
N SER A 58 -6.23 5.40 5.87
CA SER A 58 -5.05 5.97 5.25
C SER A 58 -4.79 5.38 3.87
N GLN A 59 -4.96 4.07 3.70
CA GLN A 59 -4.82 3.42 2.39
C GLN A 59 -5.90 3.84 1.40
N LEU A 60 -7.15 3.94 1.85
CA LEU A 60 -8.25 4.45 1.01
C LEU A 60 -8.03 5.91 0.63
N ALA A 61 -7.64 6.76 1.59
CA ALA A 61 -7.33 8.16 1.33
C ALA A 61 -6.12 8.31 0.39
N THR A 62 -5.14 7.44 0.50
CA THR A 62 -3.95 7.42 -0.37
C THR A 62 -4.32 6.96 -1.78
N GLY A 63 -5.15 5.92 -1.91
CA GLY A 63 -5.68 5.48 -3.18
C GLY A 63 -6.49 6.55 -3.90
N ASP A 64 -7.33 7.28 -3.18
CA ASP A 64 -8.10 8.40 -3.71
C ASP A 64 -7.20 9.56 -4.14
N ARG A 65 -6.12 9.83 -3.42
CA ARG A 65 -5.13 10.86 -3.82
C ARG A 65 -4.46 10.53 -5.14
N VAL A 66 -4.00 9.30 -5.32
CA VAL A 66 -3.39 8.85 -6.59
C VAL A 66 -4.42 8.95 -7.72
N ARG A 67 -5.63 8.48 -7.50
CA ARG A 67 -6.71 8.55 -8.48
C ARG A 67 -6.99 9.98 -8.94
N ARG A 68 -7.11 10.91 -7.99
CA ARG A 68 -7.33 12.34 -8.29
C ARG A 68 -6.13 12.94 -9.01
N ALA A 69 -4.91 12.66 -8.54
CA ALA A 69 -3.70 13.14 -9.19
C ALA A 69 -3.57 12.65 -10.63
N VAL A 70 -3.91 11.38 -10.87
CA VAL A 70 -3.94 10.81 -12.22
C VAL A 70 -5.00 11.52 -13.08
N ALA A 71 -6.22 11.66 -12.57
CA ALA A 71 -7.31 12.31 -13.30
C ALA A 71 -6.99 13.76 -13.65
N ASP A 72 -6.33 14.49 -12.74
CA ASP A 72 -6.03 15.90 -12.91
C ASP A 72 -4.78 16.16 -13.76
N CYS A 73 -3.76 15.33 -13.62
CA CYS A 73 -2.42 15.63 -14.12
C CYS A 73 -1.98 14.73 -15.27
N LEU A 74 -2.43 13.47 -15.34
CA LEU A 74 -1.95 12.52 -16.34
C LEU A 74 -2.47 12.86 -17.73
N ARG A 75 -1.54 12.97 -18.69
CA ARG A 75 -1.87 13.21 -20.10
C ARG A 75 -1.63 11.99 -20.97
N ARG A 76 -0.61 11.20 -20.65
CA ARG A 76 -0.22 10.04 -21.42
C ARG A 76 0.39 8.97 -20.52
N ALA A 77 0.10 7.71 -20.80
CA ALA A 77 0.75 6.55 -20.22
C ALA A 77 1.27 5.64 -21.31
N GLU A 78 2.55 5.28 -21.24
CA GLU A 78 3.20 4.45 -22.24
C GLU A 78 4.04 3.40 -21.53
N ARG A 79 3.92 2.15 -21.95
CA ARG A 79 4.63 1.03 -21.34
C ARG A 79 5.76 0.54 -22.25
N VAL A 80 6.89 0.26 -21.63
CA VAL A 80 8.03 -0.42 -22.26
C VAL A 80 8.47 -1.53 -21.33
N GLN A 81 8.15 -2.78 -21.66
CA GLN A 81 8.42 -3.94 -20.81
C GLN A 81 7.84 -3.74 -19.40
N GLN A 82 8.66 -3.78 -18.33
CA GLN A 82 8.27 -3.53 -16.96
C GLN A 82 8.31 -2.04 -16.57
N LEU A 83 8.58 -1.16 -17.50
CA LEU A 83 8.63 0.28 -17.26
C LEU A 83 7.35 0.95 -17.74
N LEU A 84 6.84 1.88 -16.96
CA LEU A 84 5.71 2.70 -17.32
C LEU A 84 6.12 4.17 -17.34
N VAL A 85 5.96 4.81 -18.49
CA VAL A 85 6.26 6.23 -18.66
C VAL A 85 4.96 7.02 -18.59
N LEU A 86 4.83 7.88 -17.60
CA LEU A 86 3.68 8.75 -17.41
C LEU A 86 4.07 10.17 -17.78
N THR A 87 3.28 10.80 -18.64
CA THR A 87 3.47 12.21 -19.02
C THR A 87 2.36 13.05 -18.40
N THR A 88 2.73 14.15 -17.77
CA THR A 88 1.82 15.11 -17.13
C THR A 88 1.94 16.48 -17.79
N ASP A 89 1.15 17.43 -17.31
CA ASP A 89 1.42 18.86 -17.56
C ASP A 89 2.74 19.28 -16.91
N PRO A 90 3.44 20.30 -17.45
CA PRO A 90 4.68 20.79 -16.87
C PRO A 90 4.51 21.18 -15.39
N GLY A 91 5.47 20.78 -14.56
CA GLY A 91 5.48 21.06 -13.13
C GLY A 91 4.66 20.10 -12.26
N HIS A 92 3.97 19.11 -12.85
CA HIS A 92 3.08 18.19 -12.10
C HIS A 92 3.66 16.77 -11.90
N ALA A 93 4.76 16.43 -12.57
CA ALA A 93 5.33 15.07 -12.48
C ALA A 93 5.74 14.70 -11.05
N GLN A 94 6.38 15.59 -10.32
CA GLN A 94 6.82 15.36 -8.94
C GLN A 94 5.64 15.06 -8.00
N SER A 95 4.56 15.81 -8.12
CA SER A 95 3.35 15.62 -7.29
C SER A 95 2.70 14.27 -7.56
N LEU A 96 2.59 13.87 -8.82
CA LEU A 96 2.02 12.56 -9.19
C LEU A 96 2.94 11.41 -8.74
N ALA A 97 4.24 11.55 -8.92
CA ALA A 97 5.21 10.55 -8.47
C ALA A 97 5.17 10.36 -6.94
N LEU A 98 5.08 11.45 -6.19
CA LEU A 98 4.94 11.41 -4.74
C LEU A 98 3.67 10.66 -4.33
N ALA A 99 2.54 10.90 -4.99
CA ALA A 99 1.30 10.21 -4.73
C ALA A 99 1.42 8.70 -4.99
N VAL A 100 2.06 8.30 -6.09
CA VAL A 100 2.34 6.90 -6.41
C VAL A 100 3.24 6.25 -5.37
N ASP A 101 4.31 6.92 -4.95
CA ASP A 101 5.22 6.42 -3.93
C ASP A 101 4.52 6.24 -2.57
N GLN A 102 3.68 7.19 -2.18
CA GLN A 102 2.91 7.12 -0.93
C GLN A 102 1.83 6.04 -0.96
N ALA A 103 1.33 5.67 -2.13
CA ALA A 103 0.36 4.57 -2.26
C ALA A 103 0.94 3.22 -1.82
N GLY A 104 2.27 3.06 -1.90
CA GLY A 104 2.95 1.86 -1.44
C GLY A 104 2.54 0.59 -2.17
N TRP A 105 2.23 0.69 -3.45
CA TRP A 105 1.82 -0.47 -4.25
C TRP A 105 2.95 -1.49 -4.36
N PRO A 106 2.72 -2.76 -4.00
CA PRO A 106 3.77 -3.77 -3.99
C PRO A 106 4.35 -4.07 -5.37
N GLU A 107 3.60 -3.84 -6.44
CA GLU A 107 4.05 -4.01 -7.83
C GLU A 107 5.03 -2.92 -8.28
N VAL A 108 5.09 -1.78 -7.60
CA VAL A 108 5.98 -0.66 -7.93
C VAL A 108 7.27 -0.76 -7.12
N VAL A 109 8.40 -0.82 -7.82
CA VAL A 109 9.73 -0.78 -7.20
C VAL A 109 10.10 0.64 -6.78
N GLY A 110 9.80 1.61 -7.63
CA GLY A 110 10.08 3.01 -7.38
C GLY A 110 9.72 3.89 -8.56
N THR A 111 9.85 5.19 -8.38
CA THR A 111 9.59 6.19 -9.41
C THR A 111 10.73 7.18 -9.52
N VAL A 112 10.95 7.71 -10.72
CA VAL A 112 11.83 8.84 -10.98
C VAL A 112 11.02 9.88 -11.76
N ALA A 113 10.98 11.10 -11.27
CA ALA A 113 10.20 12.17 -11.88
C ALA A 113 11.08 13.34 -12.32
N GLY A 114 10.80 13.82 -13.52
CA GLY A 114 11.30 15.11 -14.03
C GLY A 114 10.25 16.20 -13.82
N ASP A 115 10.12 17.10 -14.79
CA ASP A 115 9.15 18.19 -14.78
C ASP A 115 7.75 17.73 -15.20
N ASP A 116 7.67 16.99 -16.32
CA ASP A 116 6.41 16.52 -16.94
C ASP A 116 6.39 15.02 -17.21
N THR A 117 7.43 14.30 -16.83
CA THR A 117 7.58 12.87 -17.12
C THR A 117 7.98 12.10 -15.88
N ILE A 118 7.32 10.97 -15.66
CA ILE A 118 7.59 10.04 -14.57
C ILE A 118 7.96 8.68 -15.16
N LEU A 119 9.07 8.11 -14.69
CA LEU A 119 9.42 6.73 -14.94
C LEU A 119 9.00 5.89 -13.74
N VAL A 120 8.04 5.00 -13.93
CA VAL A 120 7.61 4.03 -12.91
C VAL A 120 8.24 2.69 -13.23
N VAL A 121 9.02 2.17 -12.27
CA VAL A 121 9.66 0.86 -12.39
C VAL A 121 8.80 -0.16 -11.66
N THR A 122 8.33 -1.16 -12.37
CA THR A 122 7.55 -2.27 -11.80
C THR A 122 8.39 -3.55 -11.73
N ARG A 123 7.93 -4.52 -10.93
CA ARG A 123 8.65 -5.77 -10.73
C ARG A 123 8.62 -6.68 -11.95
N THR A 124 7.50 -6.68 -12.69
CA THR A 124 7.28 -7.55 -13.85
C THR A 124 6.54 -6.79 -14.93
N GLU A 125 6.64 -7.29 -16.17
CA GLU A 125 5.87 -6.76 -17.29
C GLU A 125 4.35 -6.84 -17.04
N ARG A 126 3.88 -7.93 -16.44
CA ARG A 126 2.48 -8.11 -16.05
C ARG A 126 2.01 -7.00 -15.10
N ASN A 127 2.83 -6.66 -14.12
CA ASN A 127 2.55 -5.57 -13.19
C ASN A 127 2.45 -4.22 -13.91
N ALA A 128 3.34 -3.96 -14.87
CA ALA A 128 3.29 -2.74 -15.68
C ALA A 128 2.02 -2.66 -16.54
N ILE A 129 1.58 -3.76 -17.13
CA ILE A 129 0.34 -3.83 -17.90
C ILE A 129 -0.87 -3.54 -17.00
N SER A 130 -0.93 -4.16 -15.84
CA SER A 130 -2.00 -3.96 -14.86
C SER A 130 -2.06 -2.50 -14.39
N LEU A 131 -0.91 -1.92 -14.06
CA LEU A 131 -0.82 -0.54 -13.63
C LEU A 131 -1.20 0.44 -14.74
N GLN A 132 -0.76 0.20 -15.96
CA GLN A 132 -1.13 1.01 -17.12
C GLN A 132 -2.64 1.06 -17.31
N ARG A 133 -3.31 -0.08 -17.26
CA ARG A 133 -4.78 -0.15 -17.37
C ARG A 133 -5.46 0.65 -16.25
N ARG A 134 -4.96 0.55 -15.04
CA ARG A 134 -5.50 1.25 -13.87
C ARG A 134 -5.41 2.76 -14.03
N VAL A 135 -4.23 3.27 -14.38
CA VAL A 135 -4.02 4.73 -14.53
C VAL A 135 -4.77 5.28 -15.74
N GLU A 136 -4.88 4.54 -16.83
CA GLU A 136 -5.64 4.95 -17.99
C GLU A 136 -7.14 5.02 -17.70
N GLN A 137 -7.69 4.09 -16.92
CA GLN A 137 -9.08 4.14 -16.46
C GLN A 137 -9.34 5.39 -15.61
N TRP A 138 -8.44 5.72 -14.71
CA TRP A 138 -8.57 6.90 -13.85
C TRP A 138 -8.44 8.20 -14.63
N ALA A 139 -7.59 8.24 -15.63
CA ALA A 139 -7.43 9.41 -16.50
C ALA A 139 -8.68 9.70 -17.36
N LYS A 140 -9.47 8.67 -17.67
CA LYS A 140 -10.71 8.79 -18.45
C LYS A 140 -11.95 9.10 -17.59
N ALA A 141 -11.83 8.96 -16.28
CA ALA A 141 -12.96 9.12 -15.38
C ALA A 141 -13.36 10.59 -15.17
#